data_8160c1f3d2d792c6cf46b6b1aa9d853e
#
_entry.id   8160c1f3d2d792c6cf46b6b1aa9d853e
#
_cell.length_a   1.000
_cell.length_b   1.000
_cell.length_c   1.000
_cell.angle_alpha   90.00
_cell.angle_beta   90.00
_cell.angle_gamma   90.00
#
_symmetry.space_group_name_H-M   'P 1'
#
loop_
_entity.id
_entity.type
_entity.pdbx_description
1 polymer ?
#
loop_
_entity_poly.entity_id
_entity_poly.type
_entity_poly.pdbx_seq_one_letter_code
_entity_poly.pdbx_strand_id
1 'polypeptide(L)'
;MTESSTPGADVPLPATRRALDHRLATAQSGGRTPSLLAGLVRDGRLVWSGARGELPEDADPTTVQYRIGSLTKTLTAVAVLRLRDEGLLDLGDRIDAHLPAPHAPGATVAQLLSHTSGLAAEARGPWWERTPGELRPRLADVFGADPHKHPEGRRFHYSNPGYAVLGALVEELRGAPWAEVLREEVLEPLGMSRTSPQPQAPHAQGWAVHPYADVRQPEPAVDTGRMAPAGQLWSTVGDLASFAAFLTGQRADTAVLAPETLAEMRAPAAPPEVADWDTSYGLGLQLFRRGGRLLAGHGGSMPGFLASVVTCPDERIAAVTLANATSGPPVTALATDLLALAADLEPAFPEPWRPLSAADADPALLALTGTWYWGTTPYALRLAAGRKVTLGPAGGAGRRSAFRPDGADGRTWTGLDGYYAGETLRAVHHPDGRVSHLDLGTFVFTREPYDPAAPLPGGADPAGWR
;
A
#
# COMPACT_ATOMS: atom_id res chain seq x y z
N MET A 1 -39.62 1.74 6.75
CA MET A 1 -38.65 2.50 7.53
C MET A 1 -37.78 3.24 6.53
N THR A 2 -37.92 4.54 6.48
CA THR A 2 -37.21 5.42 5.55
C THR A 2 -35.74 5.43 5.88
N GLU A 3 -34.89 5.04 4.94
CA GLU A 3 -33.46 5.26 5.00
C GLU A 3 -33.24 6.77 5.12
N SER A 4 -32.85 7.22 6.28
CA SER A 4 -32.31 8.55 6.49
C SER A 4 -30.93 8.58 5.85
N SER A 5 -30.88 8.90 4.56
CA SER A 5 -29.65 9.35 3.94
C SER A 5 -29.27 10.67 4.61
N THR A 6 -28.29 10.65 5.49
CA THR A 6 -27.71 11.86 6.07
C THR A 6 -27.04 12.63 4.91
N PRO A 7 -27.58 13.78 4.48
CA PRO A 7 -26.93 14.59 3.47
C PRO A 7 -25.73 15.27 4.14
N GLY A 8 -24.53 15.07 3.62
CA GLY A 8 -23.35 15.84 4.00
C GLY A 8 -22.17 15.07 4.64
N ALA A 9 -22.15 13.72 4.56
CA ALA A 9 -21.06 12.92 5.11
C ALA A 9 -19.71 13.03 4.35
N ASP A 10 -19.69 13.68 3.18
CA ASP A 10 -18.51 13.71 2.32
C ASP A 10 -17.53 14.85 2.67
N VAL A 11 -17.97 15.95 3.24
CA VAL A 11 -17.12 17.14 3.53
C VAL A 11 -16.81 17.20 5.03
N PRO A 12 -15.54 17.40 5.41
CA PRO A 12 -15.18 17.52 6.83
C PRO A 12 -15.98 18.62 7.56
N LEU A 13 -16.33 18.38 8.80
CA LEU A 13 -17.01 19.35 9.67
C LEU A 13 -16.20 20.65 9.78
N PRO A 14 -16.84 21.81 10.04
CA PRO A 14 -16.15 23.10 10.11
C PRO A 14 -14.98 23.12 11.10
N ALA A 15 -15.08 22.42 12.23
CA ALA A 15 -14.01 22.33 13.22
C ALA A 15 -12.81 21.53 12.67
N THR A 16 -13.07 20.43 12.00
CA THR A 16 -12.04 19.60 11.36
C THR A 16 -11.35 20.35 10.23
N ARG A 17 -12.11 21.02 9.36
CA ARG A 17 -11.55 21.89 8.31
C ARG A 17 -10.63 22.95 8.89
N ARG A 18 -11.05 23.63 9.95
CA ARG A 18 -10.23 24.62 10.64
C ARG A 18 -8.93 24.02 11.19
N ALA A 19 -8.96 22.80 11.73
CA ALA A 19 -7.78 22.11 12.23
C ALA A 19 -6.81 21.75 11.09
N LEU A 20 -7.34 21.25 9.97
CA LEU A 20 -6.56 20.95 8.75
C LEU A 20 -5.91 22.22 8.18
N ASP A 21 -6.70 23.29 8.03
CA ASP A 21 -6.22 24.59 7.54
C ASP A 21 -5.12 25.18 8.43
N HIS A 22 -5.29 25.08 9.75
CA HIS A 22 -4.29 25.54 10.73
C HIS A 22 -3.01 24.70 10.64
N ARG A 23 -3.13 23.36 10.55
CA ARG A 23 -1.96 22.46 10.44
C ARG A 23 -1.17 22.74 9.15
N LEU A 24 -1.87 22.96 8.03
CA LEU A 24 -1.28 23.31 6.74
C LEU A 24 -0.53 24.67 6.82
N ALA A 25 -1.18 25.69 7.40
CA ALA A 25 -0.60 27.02 7.56
C ALA A 25 0.65 26.97 8.44
N THR A 26 0.62 26.23 9.54
CA THR A 26 1.76 26.05 10.45
C THR A 26 2.93 25.37 9.71
N ALA A 27 2.64 24.36 8.88
CA ALA A 27 3.68 23.67 8.11
C ALA A 27 4.31 24.56 7.05
N GLN A 28 3.51 25.37 6.33
CA GLN A 28 4.01 26.27 5.30
C GLN A 28 4.90 27.36 5.91
N SER A 29 4.44 28.00 6.98
CA SER A 29 5.20 29.05 7.66
C SER A 29 6.47 28.51 8.31
N GLY A 30 6.37 27.43 9.09
CA GLY A 30 7.53 26.82 9.76
C GLY A 30 8.54 26.21 8.79
N GLY A 31 8.06 25.68 7.67
CA GLY A 31 8.90 25.14 6.60
C GLY A 31 9.42 26.18 5.63
N ARG A 32 9.07 27.46 5.76
CA ARG A 32 9.46 28.56 4.85
C ARG A 32 9.23 28.19 3.37
N THR A 33 8.08 27.55 3.10
CA THR A 33 7.77 26.99 1.77
C THR A 33 7.05 28.03 0.92
N PRO A 34 7.54 28.37 -0.30
CA PRO A 34 6.88 29.37 -1.15
C PRO A 34 5.43 29.03 -1.45
N SER A 35 5.12 27.76 -1.74
CA SER A 35 3.73 27.25 -1.75
C SER A 35 3.64 25.83 -1.24
N LEU A 36 2.54 25.53 -0.55
CA LEU A 36 2.23 24.23 0.04
C LEU A 36 0.76 23.90 -0.21
N LEU A 37 0.53 22.78 -0.85
CA LEU A 37 -0.80 22.25 -1.14
C LEU A 37 -1.03 20.97 -0.36
N ALA A 38 -2.30 20.71 -0.01
CA ALA A 38 -2.70 19.45 0.56
C ALA A 38 -4.10 19.04 0.10
N GLY A 39 -4.37 17.74 0.13
CA GLY A 39 -5.68 17.14 -0.11
C GLY A 39 -5.96 16.04 0.90
N LEU A 40 -7.21 15.91 1.31
CA LEU A 40 -7.72 14.81 2.11
C LEU A 40 -8.70 14.01 1.28
N VAL A 41 -8.47 12.70 1.19
CA VAL A 41 -9.32 11.75 0.48
C VAL A 41 -10.03 10.88 1.51
N ARG A 42 -11.34 10.73 1.39
CA ARG A 42 -12.16 9.83 2.21
C ARG A 42 -13.14 9.09 1.30
N ASP A 43 -13.29 7.79 1.50
CA ASP A 43 -14.18 6.95 0.69
C ASP A 43 -14.00 7.14 -0.83
N GLY A 44 -12.76 7.26 -1.29
CA GLY A 44 -12.40 7.41 -2.69
C GLY A 44 -12.62 8.80 -3.29
N ARG A 45 -12.95 9.82 -2.49
CA ARG A 45 -13.22 11.19 -2.93
C ARG A 45 -12.32 12.20 -2.25
N LEU A 46 -11.87 13.21 -2.99
CA LEU A 46 -11.21 14.39 -2.43
C LEU A 46 -12.28 15.22 -1.68
N VAL A 47 -12.23 15.19 -0.34
CA VAL A 47 -13.24 15.83 0.53
C VAL A 47 -12.79 17.19 1.08
N TRP A 48 -11.49 17.46 1.05
CA TRP A 48 -10.90 18.74 1.40
C TRP A 48 -9.62 18.96 0.63
N SER A 49 -9.40 20.20 0.22
CA SER A 49 -8.10 20.68 -0.28
C SER A 49 -7.77 22.02 0.35
N GLY A 50 -6.49 22.23 0.59
CA GLY A 50 -5.96 23.47 1.13
C GLY A 50 -4.71 23.93 0.39
N ALA A 51 -4.54 25.23 0.30
CA ALA A 51 -3.39 25.87 -0.31
C ALA A 51 -2.86 27.01 0.56
N ARG A 52 -1.54 27.17 0.63
CA ARG A 52 -0.87 28.27 1.30
C ARG A 52 0.32 28.73 0.47
N GLY A 53 0.57 30.04 0.46
CA GLY A 53 1.65 30.66 -0.28
C GLY A 53 1.27 31.06 -1.71
N GLU A 54 2.26 31.22 -2.58
CA GLU A 54 2.10 31.76 -3.93
C GLU A 54 1.74 30.64 -4.93
N LEU A 55 0.70 30.82 -5.70
CA LEU A 55 0.30 29.96 -6.81
C LEU A 55 0.31 30.75 -8.12
N PRO A 56 0.32 30.06 -9.29
CA PRO A 56 0.05 30.73 -10.55
C PRO A 56 -1.29 31.49 -10.49
N GLU A 57 -1.32 32.66 -11.10
CA GLU A 57 -2.49 33.56 -11.11
C GLU A 57 -3.72 32.82 -11.63
N ASP A 58 -4.84 33.00 -10.95
CA ASP A 58 -6.16 32.42 -11.25
C ASP A 58 -6.21 30.87 -11.37
N ALA A 59 -5.15 30.16 -10.95
CA ALA A 59 -5.14 28.71 -11.01
C ALA A 59 -5.94 28.07 -9.85
N ASP A 60 -6.76 27.08 -10.18
CA ASP A 60 -7.34 26.18 -9.18
C ASP A 60 -6.22 25.36 -8.52
N PRO A 61 -6.02 25.47 -7.19
CA PRO A 61 -4.97 24.77 -6.48
C PRO A 61 -4.93 23.26 -6.74
N THR A 62 -6.09 22.63 -6.99
CA THR A 62 -6.19 21.19 -7.23
C THR A 62 -5.67 20.76 -8.59
N THR A 63 -5.45 21.70 -9.52
CA THR A 63 -5.00 21.46 -10.89
C THR A 63 -3.56 21.91 -11.18
N VAL A 64 -2.92 22.62 -10.24
CA VAL A 64 -1.52 23.05 -10.39
C VAL A 64 -0.57 21.87 -10.27
N GLN A 65 0.27 21.68 -11.27
CA GLN A 65 1.28 20.60 -11.25
C GLN A 65 2.49 20.96 -10.38
N TYR A 66 2.93 19.98 -9.63
CA TYR A 66 4.20 19.94 -8.89
C TYR A 66 4.99 18.72 -9.32
N ARG A 67 6.32 18.80 -9.30
CA ARG A 67 7.15 17.62 -9.51
C ARG A 67 7.03 16.70 -8.29
N ILE A 68 6.70 15.43 -8.51
CA ILE A 68 6.35 14.52 -7.42
C ILE A 68 7.48 13.58 -6.99
N GLY A 69 8.64 13.67 -7.65
CA GLY A 69 9.81 12.90 -7.29
C GLY A 69 9.53 11.41 -7.18
N SER A 70 9.99 10.80 -6.12
CA SER A 70 9.94 9.34 -5.93
C SER A 70 8.53 8.73 -5.79
N LEU A 71 7.45 9.52 -5.70
CA LEU A 71 6.10 9.00 -5.93
C LEU A 71 5.96 8.34 -7.32
N THR A 72 6.78 8.76 -8.28
CA THR A 72 6.92 8.12 -9.59
C THR A 72 7.20 6.62 -9.48
N LYS A 73 7.94 6.19 -8.46
CA LYS A 73 8.27 4.78 -8.25
C LYS A 73 7.03 3.93 -7.98
N THR A 74 6.09 4.44 -7.20
CA THR A 74 4.85 3.70 -6.93
C THR A 74 4.05 3.52 -8.22
N LEU A 75 3.99 4.54 -9.08
CA LEU A 75 3.33 4.43 -10.38
C LEU A 75 4.07 3.45 -11.32
N THR A 76 5.40 3.48 -11.33
CA THR A 76 6.21 2.48 -12.06
C THR A 76 5.97 1.06 -11.53
N ALA A 77 5.88 0.89 -10.20
CA ALA A 77 5.58 -0.41 -9.59
C ALA A 77 4.19 -0.93 -10.00
N VAL A 78 3.19 -0.06 -10.09
CA VAL A 78 1.85 -0.43 -10.61
C VAL A 78 1.95 -0.96 -12.04
N ALA A 79 2.70 -0.30 -12.93
CA ALA A 79 2.90 -0.77 -14.30
C ALA A 79 3.58 -2.14 -14.35
N VAL A 80 4.60 -2.39 -13.51
CA VAL A 80 5.29 -3.71 -13.43
C VAL A 80 4.35 -4.78 -12.90
N LEU A 81 3.58 -4.49 -11.85
CA LEU A 81 2.65 -5.46 -11.27
C LEU A 81 1.50 -5.79 -12.22
N ARG A 82 1.10 -4.85 -13.06
CA ARG A 82 0.16 -5.11 -14.14
C ARG A 82 0.71 -6.13 -15.14
N LEU A 83 1.98 -6.02 -15.54
CA LEU A 83 2.62 -7.04 -16.37
C LEU A 83 2.59 -8.44 -15.74
N ARG A 84 2.78 -8.51 -14.42
CA ARG A 84 2.64 -9.75 -13.66
C ARG A 84 1.21 -10.29 -13.68
N ASP A 85 0.20 -9.44 -13.45
CA ASP A 85 -1.21 -9.84 -13.45
C ASP A 85 -1.67 -10.33 -14.83
N GLU A 86 -1.03 -9.86 -15.90
CA GLU A 86 -1.23 -10.34 -17.28
C GLU A 86 -0.40 -11.60 -17.62
N GLY A 87 0.45 -12.08 -16.71
CA GLY A 87 1.26 -13.28 -16.90
C GLY A 87 2.47 -13.09 -17.82
N LEU A 88 2.93 -11.85 -18.00
CA LEU A 88 4.11 -11.53 -18.84
C LEU A 88 5.42 -11.64 -18.05
N LEU A 89 5.36 -11.68 -16.74
CA LEU A 89 6.49 -11.92 -15.84
C LEU A 89 6.02 -12.49 -14.50
N ASP A 90 6.93 -13.09 -13.75
CA ASP A 90 6.76 -13.44 -12.34
C ASP A 90 7.64 -12.56 -11.45
N LEU A 91 7.19 -12.31 -10.20
CA LEU A 91 7.98 -11.53 -9.24
C LEU A 91 9.31 -12.21 -8.86
N GLY A 92 9.37 -13.53 -8.98
CA GLY A 92 10.56 -14.33 -8.78
C GLY A 92 11.53 -14.34 -9.97
N ASP A 93 11.11 -13.83 -11.13
CA ASP A 93 11.96 -13.79 -12.31
C ASP A 93 13.19 -12.94 -12.08
N ARG A 94 14.33 -13.47 -12.54
CA ARG A 94 15.57 -12.70 -12.59
C ARG A 94 15.47 -11.67 -13.72
N ILE A 95 15.95 -10.48 -13.45
CA ILE A 95 15.86 -9.39 -14.42
C ILE A 95 16.61 -9.68 -15.74
N ASP A 96 17.68 -10.47 -15.66
CA ASP A 96 18.46 -10.88 -16.83
C ASP A 96 17.75 -11.90 -17.74
N ALA A 97 16.63 -12.47 -17.29
CA ALA A 97 15.75 -13.26 -18.16
C ALA A 97 14.94 -12.41 -19.14
N HIS A 98 14.71 -11.15 -18.82
CA HIS A 98 13.89 -10.21 -19.60
C HIS A 98 14.73 -9.10 -20.26
N LEU A 99 15.79 -8.68 -19.60
CA LEU A 99 16.65 -7.59 -20.05
C LEU A 99 18.12 -8.01 -20.10
N PRO A 100 18.87 -7.59 -21.12
CA PRO A 100 20.33 -7.68 -21.09
C PRO A 100 20.88 -6.64 -20.10
N ALA A 101 20.66 -6.83 -18.80
CA ALA A 101 21.04 -5.90 -17.77
C ALA A 101 22.28 -6.41 -17.00
N PRO A 102 23.53 -6.18 -17.49
CA PRO A 102 24.73 -6.77 -16.89
C PRO A 102 24.97 -6.28 -15.46
N HIS A 103 24.32 -5.20 -15.03
CA HIS A 103 24.52 -4.56 -13.73
C HIS A 103 23.51 -4.96 -12.65
N ALA A 104 22.47 -5.71 -13.02
CA ALA A 104 21.52 -6.30 -12.06
C ALA A 104 21.39 -7.82 -12.22
N PRO A 105 22.50 -8.56 -12.52
CA PRO A 105 22.45 -10.02 -12.68
C PRO A 105 22.09 -10.63 -11.32
N GLY A 106 21.09 -11.46 -11.28
CA GLY A 106 20.65 -12.12 -10.06
C GLY A 106 19.48 -11.45 -9.34
N ALA A 107 19.34 -10.16 -9.44
CA ALA A 107 18.21 -9.45 -8.82
C ALA A 107 16.89 -9.89 -9.46
N THR A 108 15.90 -10.18 -8.61
CA THR A 108 14.53 -10.49 -9.05
C THR A 108 13.70 -9.22 -9.17
N VAL A 109 12.57 -9.32 -9.88
CA VAL A 109 11.59 -8.24 -10.01
C VAL A 109 11.10 -7.80 -8.62
N ALA A 110 10.77 -8.76 -7.74
CA ALA A 110 10.36 -8.45 -6.35
C ALA A 110 11.45 -7.71 -5.57
N GLN A 111 12.72 -8.09 -5.74
CA GLN A 111 13.83 -7.44 -5.06
C GLN A 111 14.06 -5.99 -5.52
N LEU A 112 13.82 -5.70 -6.81
CA LEU A 112 13.87 -4.32 -7.31
C LEU A 112 12.70 -3.50 -6.78
N LEU A 113 11.48 -4.04 -6.83
CA LEU A 113 10.27 -3.38 -6.32
C LEU A 113 10.36 -3.04 -4.83
N SER A 114 10.97 -3.93 -4.04
CA SER A 114 11.07 -3.80 -2.57
C SER A 114 12.39 -3.20 -2.08
N HIS A 115 13.27 -2.75 -2.97
CA HIS A 115 14.59 -2.23 -2.62
C HIS A 115 15.48 -3.21 -1.84
N THR A 116 15.37 -4.51 -2.14
CA THR A 116 16.21 -5.56 -1.56
C THR A 116 17.21 -6.17 -2.56
N SER A 117 17.37 -5.56 -3.72
CA SER A 117 18.30 -6.01 -4.76
C SER A 117 19.78 -5.80 -4.42
N GLY A 118 20.08 -5.03 -3.38
CA GLY A 118 21.45 -4.69 -3.00
C GLY A 118 22.14 -3.67 -3.91
N LEU A 119 21.45 -3.13 -4.91
CA LEU A 119 21.99 -2.10 -5.81
C LEU A 119 22.32 -0.80 -5.06
N ALA A 120 23.26 -0.03 -5.60
CA ALA A 120 23.61 1.29 -5.11
C ALA A 120 22.36 2.18 -5.01
N ALA A 121 22.33 3.05 -4.00
CA ALA A 121 21.22 3.98 -3.79
C ALA A 121 21.05 4.96 -4.95
N GLU A 122 22.19 5.46 -5.48
CA GLU A 122 22.21 6.50 -6.47
C GLU A 122 22.91 6.10 -7.78
N ALA A 123 22.52 6.74 -8.87
CA ALA A 123 23.17 6.58 -10.16
C ALA A 123 24.62 7.09 -10.09
N ARG A 124 25.46 6.57 -11.01
CA ARG A 124 26.85 6.99 -11.08
C ARG A 124 26.98 8.47 -11.50
N GLY A 125 28.03 9.10 -11.01
CA GLY A 125 28.46 10.45 -11.41
C GLY A 125 27.81 11.55 -10.57
N PRO A 126 27.93 12.83 -11.00
CA PRO A 126 27.37 13.92 -10.21
C PRO A 126 25.85 13.87 -10.23
N TRP A 127 25.25 14.44 -9.27
CA TRP A 127 23.83 14.64 -8.98
C TRP A 127 22.88 14.43 -10.18
N TRP A 128 22.34 13.21 -10.31
CA TRP A 128 21.55 12.79 -11.47
C TRP A 128 20.26 13.62 -11.63
N GLU A 129 19.67 14.09 -10.52
CA GLU A 129 18.46 14.92 -10.54
C GLU A 129 18.68 16.30 -11.17
N ARG A 130 19.93 16.72 -11.35
CA ARG A 130 20.35 17.97 -12.05
C ARG A 130 21.17 17.70 -13.31
N THR A 131 21.33 16.45 -13.70
CA THR A 131 22.05 16.05 -14.91
C THR A 131 21.04 15.76 -16.03
N PRO A 132 21.11 16.48 -17.17
CA PRO A 132 20.26 16.17 -18.32
C PRO A 132 20.41 14.71 -18.76
N GLY A 133 19.29 14.00 -18.86
CA GLY A 133 19.27 12.58 -19.13
C GLY A 133 19.81 12.19 -20.49
N GLU A 134 19.75 13.11 -21.45
CA GLU A 134 20.32 12.95 -22.79
C GLU A 134 21.84 12.70 -22.80
N LEU A 135 22.54 13.13 -21.75
CA LEU A 135 23.97 12.84 -21.56
C LEU A 135 24.25 11.38 -21.19
N ARG A 136 23.22 10.61 -20.82
CA ARG A 136 23.30 9.21 -20.40
C ARG A 136 22.13 8.41 -20.99
N PRO A 137 22.12 8.16 -22.30
CA PRO A 137 20.97 7.60 -23.01
C PRO A 137 20.75 6.10 -22.76
N ARG A 138 21.79 5.37 -22.30
CA ARG A 138 21.72 3.92 -22.13
C ARG A 138 21.52 3.54 -20.66
N LEU A 139 20.83 2.43 -20.39
CA LEU A 139 20.65 1.90 -19.04
C LEU A 139 22.01 1.61 -18.35
N ALA A 140 23.01 1.14 -19.10
CA ALA A 140 24.35 0.90 -18.57
C ALA A 140 25.05 2.18 -18.07
N ASP A 141 24.65 3.34 -18.55
CA ASP A 141 25.25 4.63 -18.14
C ASP A 141 24.78 5.06 -16.73
N VAL A 142 23.72 4.42 -16.20
CA VAL A 142 23.18 4.66 -14.84
C VAL A 142 24.09 4.07 -13.77
N PHE A 143 24.78 2.96 -14.08
CA PHE A 143 25.55 2.20 -13.10
C PHE A 143 27.03 2.59 -13.06
N GLY A 144 27.63 2.50 -11.84
CA GLY A 144 29.07 2.60 -11.63
C GLY A 144 29.79 1.26 -11.85
N ALA A 145 31.09 1.24 -11.60
CA ALA A 145 31.92 0.03 -11.72
C ALA A 145 31.54 -1.05 -10.70
N ASP A 146 31.00 -0.63 -9.53
CA ASP A 146 30.55 -1.49 -8.46
C ASP A 146 29.07 -1.14 -8.14
N PRO A 147 28.12 -1.70 -8.90
CA PRO A 147 26.71 -1.38 -8.75
C PRO A 147 26.05 -2.02 -7.51
N HIS A 148 26.57 -3.15 -7.02
CA HIS A 148 26.04 -3.85 -5.85
C HIS A 148 26.79 -3.41 -4.58
N LYS A 149 26.04 -2.92 -3.58
CA LYS A 149 26.57 -2.50 -2.29
C LYS A 149 26.31 -3.53 -1.20
N HIS A 150 25.31 -4.38 -1.40
CA HIS A 150 24.91 -5.42 -0.44
C HIS A 150 24.53 -6.70 -1.19
N PRO A 151 24.61 -7.87 -0.53
CA PRO A 151 24.03 -9.10 -1.02
C PRO A 151 22.52 -8.96 -1.23
N GLU A 152 22.03 -9.52 -2.32
CA GLU A 152 20.61 -9.53 -2.70
C GLU A 152 19.74 -10.22 -1.65
N GLY A 153 18.52 -9.70 -1.44
CA GLY A 153 17.53 -10.26 -0.52
C GLY A 153 17.85 -10.14 0.98
N ARG A 154 18.97 -9.52 1.36
CA ARG A 154 19.47 -9.54 2.75
C ARG A 154 18.98 -8.37 3.59
N ARG A 155 18.78 -7.21 2.97
CA ARG A 155 18.41 -5.99 3.67
C ARG A 155 17.71 -5.01 2.75
N PHE A 156 16.94 -4.13 3.35
CA PHE A 156 16.45 -2.95 2.66
C PHE A 156 17.61 -2.00 2.32
N HIS A 157 17.71 -1.59 1.05
CA HIS A 157 18.65 -0.56 0.61
C HIS A 157 18.03 0.18 -0.58
N TYR A 158 17.44 1.35 -0.29
CA TYR A 158 16.74 2.16 -1.29
C TYR A 158 17.62 2.39 -2.52
N SER A 159 17.10 2.14 -3.72
CA SER A 159 17.86 2.26 -4.98
C SER A 159 17.04 2.98 -6.04
N ASN A 160 17.51 4.18 -6.45
CA ASN A 160 17.00 4.89 -7.60
C ASN A 160 17.32 4.15 -8.92
N PRO A 161 18.57 3.62 -9.14
CA PRO A 161 18.90 2.80 -10.28
C PRO A 161 18.01 1.56 -10.46
N GLY A 162 17.55 0.95 -9.36
CA GLY A 162 16.65 -0.19 -9.42
C GLY A 162 15.35 0.12 -10.17
N TYR A 163 14.83 1.33 -10.00
CA TYR A 163 13.62 1.76 -10.71
C TYR A 163 13.87 2.20 -12.16
N ALA A 164 15.08 2.61 -12.50
CA ALA A 164 15.48 2.75 -13.91
C ALA A 164 15.46 1.40 -14.64
N VAL A 165 15.88 0.32 -13.95
CA VAL A 165 15.79 -1.06 -14.48
C VAL A 165 14.32 -1.50 -14.65
N LEU A 166 13.46 -1.23 -13.64
CA LEU A 166 12.03 -1.54 -13.73
C LEU A 166 11.33 -0.78 -14.87
N GLY A 167 11.70 0.49 -15.09
CA GLY A 167 11.20 1.25 -16.24
C GLY A 167 11.63 0.66 -17.57
N ALA A 168 12.90 0.23 -17.69
CA ALA A 168 13.39 -0.44 -18.89
C ALA A 168 12.71 -1.82 -19.11
N LEU A 169 12.38 -2.54 -18.03
CA LEU A 169 11.60 -3.77 -18.09
C LEU A 169 10.20 -3.54 -18.68
N VAL A 170 9.53 -2.47 -18.26
CA VAL A 170 8.24 -2.06 -18.83
C VAL A 170 8.37 -1.76 -20.32
N GLU A 171 9.41 -1.00 -20.72
CA GLU A 171 9.67 -0.69 -22.14
C GLU A 171 9.89 -1.94 -22.97
N GLU A 172 10.69 -2.88 -22.48
CA GLU A 172 11.00 -4.14 -23.20
C GLU A 172 9.75 -4.99 -23.39
N LEU A 173 8.98 -5.21 -22.34
CA LEU A 173 7.83 -6.11 -22.39
C LEU A 173 6.63 -5.51 -23.15
N ARG A 174 6.52 -4.18 -23.23
CA ARG A 174 5.47 -3.49 -23.99
C ARG A 174 5.88 -3.05 -25.38
N GLY A 175 7.17 -2.95 -25.65
CA GLY A 175 7.68 -2.43 -26.92
C GLY A 175 7.39 -0.94 -27.14
N ALA A 176 7.15 -0.17 -26.06
CA ALA A 176 6.81 1.24 -26.07
C ALA A 176 7.55 1.99 -24.95
N PRO A 177 7.77 3.32 -25.06
CA PRO A 177 8.40 4.11 -24.01
C PRO A 177 7.65 4.00 -22.68
N TRP A 178 8.38 3.90 -21.56
CA TRP A 178 7.83 3.81 -20.21
C TRP A 178 6.74 4.86 -19.92
N ALA A 179 6.96 6.10 -20.32
CA ALA A 179 6.02 7.18 -20.07
C ALA A 179 4.70 7.03 -20.85
N GLU A 180 4.75 6.45 -22.04
CA GLU A 180 3.58 6.17 -22.86
C GLU A 180 2.77 5.01 -22.27
N VAL A 181 3.44 3.91 -21.93
CA VAL A 181 2.81 2.77 -21.24
C VAL A 181 2.14 3.22 -19.96
N LEU A 182 2.87 4.01 -19.13
CA LEU A 182 2.32 4.52 -17.89
C LEU A 182 1.07 5.38 -18.11
N ARG A 183 1.10 6.26 -19.13
CA ARG A 183 -0.03 7.11 -19.49
C ARG A 183 -1.27 6.28 -19.85
N GLU A 184 -1.10 5.32 -20.77
CA GLU A 184 -2.21 4.56 -21.32
C GLU A 184 -2.79 3.53 -20.36
N GLU A 185 -1.91 2.85 -19.62
CA GLU A 185 -2.31 1.70 -18.82
C GLU A 185 -2.58 2.03 -17.34
N VAL A 186 -2.10 3.17 -16.84
CA VAL A 186 -2.25 3.55 -15.43
C VAL A 186 -2.92 4.90 -15.27
N LEU A 187 -2.37 5.95 -15.90
CA LEU A 187 -2.84 7.31 -15.64
C LEU A 187 -4.23 7.57 -16.23
N GLU A 188 -4.46 7.24 -17.49
CA GLU A 188 -5.76 7.44 -18.15
C GLU A 188 -6.89 6.64 -17.48
N PRO A 189 -6.74 5.34 -17.18
CA PRO A 189 -7.76 4.59 -16.45
C PRO A 189 -8.06 5.17 -15.08
N LEU A 190 -7.06 5.71 -14.38
CA LEU A 190 -7.25 6.37 -13.08
C LEU A 190 -7.74 7.82 -13.20
N GLY A 191 -7.94 8.35 -14.42
CA GLY A 191 -8.37 9.72 -14.66
C GLY A 191 -7.34 10.77 -14.25
N MET A 192 -6.05 10.41 -14.25
CA MET A 192 -4.91 11.27 -13.87
C MET A 192 -4.41 12.08 -15.07
N SER A 193 -5.30 12.84 -15.70
CA SER A 193 -5.04 13.56 -16.95
C SER A 193 -4.03 14.71 -16.84
N ARG A 194 -3.73 15.12 -15.62
CA ARG A 194 -2.76 16.17 -15.27
C ARG A 194 -1.48 15.60 -14.68
N THR A 195 -1.19 14.31 -14.93
CA THR A 195 0.07 13.66 -14.54
C THR A 195 0.88 13.37 -15.78
N SER A 196 2.13 13.87 -15.83
CA SER A 196 2.96 13.85 -17.04
C SER A 196 4.46 13.88 -16.73
N PRO A 197 5.33 13.38 -17.65
CA PRO A 197 6.79 13.43 -17.46
C PRO A 197 7.36 14.86 -17.54
N GLN A 198 6.70 15.74 -18.26
CA GLN A 198 7.10 17.16 -18.42
C GLN A 198 6.01 18.06 -17.82
N PRO A 199 6.37 19.26 -17.31
CA PRO A 199 5.38 20.18 -16.74
C PRO A 199 4.40 20.69 -17.80
N GLN A 200 3.13 20.78 -17.41
CA GLN A 200 2.05 21.35 -18.21
C GLN A 200 1.40 22.49 -17.41
N ALA A 201 1.17 23.63 -18.04
CA ALA A 201 0.53 24.76 -17.39
C ALA A 201 -0.92 24.45 -16.95
N PRO A 202 -1.36 24.92 -15.76
CA PRO A 202 -0.58 25.62 -14.75
C PRO A 202 0.32 24.67 -13.96
N HIS A 203 1.58 25.06 -13.73
CA HIS A 203 2.52 24.34 -12.87
C HIS A 203 3.28 25.31 -11.96
N ALA A 204 3.76 24.82 -10.82
CA ALA A 204 4.56 25.59 -9.89
C ALA A 204 6.02 25.71 -10.36
N GLN A 205 6.65 26.85 -10.09
CA GLN A 205 8.10 26.99 -10.14
C GLN A 205 8.71 26.33 -8.89
N GLY A 206 9.75 25.52 -9.07
CA GLY A 206 10.53 24.97 -7.97
C GLY A 206 11.55 25.96 -7.40
N TRP A 207 11.76 25.93 -6.10
CA TRP A 207 12.62 26.89 -5.41
C TRP A 207 13.61 26.23 -4.44
N ALA A 208 14.85 26.74 -4.41
CA ALA A 208 15.73 26.61 -3.27
C ALA A 208 15.54 27.84 -2.37
N VAL A 209 15.26 27.62 -1.09
CA VAL A 209 15.16 28.70 -0.09
C VAL A 209 16.48 28.83 0.65
N HIS A 210 17.01 30.04 0.70
CA HIS A 210 18.30 30.30 1.36
C HIS A 210 18.23 29.94 2.85
N PRO A 211 19.19 29.17 3.42
CA PRO A 211 19.08 28.67 4.81
C PRO A 211 19.05 29.78 5.87
N TYR A 212 19.70 30.94 5.60
CA TYR A 212 19.86 32.04 6.55
C TYR A 212 19.17 33.35 6.13
N ALA A 213 18.36 33.33 5.06
CA ALA A 213 17.65 34.51 4.57
C ALA A 213 16.33 34.12 3.91
N ASP A 214 15.33 35.03 3.98
CA ASP A 214 14.04 34.80 3.31
C ASP A 214 14.17 35.20 1.81
N VAL A 215 15.06 34.47 1.14
CA VAL A 215 15.37 34.61 -0.28
C VAL A 215 15.25 33.31 -0.97
N ARG A 216 14.59 33.28 -2.10
CA ARG A 216 14.40 32.07 -2.95
C ARG A 216 15.21 32.20 -4.24
N GLN A 217 15.70 31.06 -4.72
CA GLN A 217 16.41 30.94 -5.99
C GLN A 217 15.68 29.87 -6.84
N PRO A 218 15.47 30.10 -8.15
CA PRO A 218 14.75 29.11 -8.97
C PRO A 218 15.61 27.87 -9.16
N GLU A 219 14.95 26.72 -8.98
CA GLU A 219 15.53 25.40 -9.29
C GLU A 219 15.22 25.02 -10.74
N PRO A 220 16.20 24.55 -11.50
CA PRO A 220 15.94 24.02 -12.82
C PRO A 220 15.21 22.66 -12.73
N ALA A 221 14.28 22.44 -13.63
CA ALA A 221 13.64 21.14 -13.83
C ALA A 221 14.24 20.51 -15.10
N VAL A 222 15.06 19.48 -14.92
CA VAL A 222 15.68 18.76 -16.04
C VAL A 222 14.91 17.44 -16.31
N ASP A 223 14.94 17.01 -17.57
CA ASP A 223 14.56 15.65 -17.95
C ASP A 223 15.68 14.72 -17.50
N THR A 224 15.32 13.72 -16.70
CA THR A 224 16.27 12.77 -16.11
C THR A 224 16.52 11.52 -16.99
N GLY A 225 15.90 11.45 -18.16
CA GLY A 225 16.11 10.39 -19.15
C GLY A 225 15.89 9.00 -18.56
N ARG A 226 16.92 8.14 -18.58
CA ARG A 226 16.81 6.76 -18.06
C ARG A 226 16.48 6.65 -16.56
N MET A 227 16.68 7.72 -15.81
CA MET A 227 16.25 7.80 -14.40
C MET A 227 14.79 8.25 -14.23
N ALA A 228 14.07 8.57 -15.31
CA ALA A 228 12.69 9.05 -15.26
C ALA A 228 11.74 8.14 -14.43
N PRO A 229 11.80 6.79 -14.53
CA PRO A 229 10.97 5.90 -13.73
C PRO A 229 11.18 6.01 -12.22
N ALA A 230 12.27 6.63 -11.79
CA ALA A 230 12.59 6.84 -10.38
C ALA A 230 12.08 8.18 -9.82
N GLY A 231 11.79 9.22 -10.67
CA GLY A 231 11.47 10.52 -10.07
C GLY A 231 11.01 11.63 -11.00
N GLN A 232 10.68 11.36 -12.26
CA GLN A 232 10.46 12.42 -13.26
C GLN A 232 9.09 13.10 -13.20
N LEU A 233 8.05 12.42 -12.77
CA LEU A 233 6.67 12.85 -13.00
C LEU A 233 6.30 14.15 -12.28
N TRP A 234 5.40 14.87 -12.94
CA TRP A 234 4.63 15.99 -12.44
C TRP A 234 3.20 15.59 -12.23
N SER A 235 2.56 16.07 -11.17
CA SER A 235 1.16 15.73 -10.87
C SER A 235 0.50 16.84 -10.04
N THR A 236 -0.78 16.68 -9.75
CA THR A 236 -1.62 17.64 -9.04
C THR A 236 -2.22 17.01 -7.80
N VAL A 237 -2.78 17.83 -6.89
CA VAL A 237 -3.56 17.32 -5.75
C VAL A 237 -4.74 16.48 -6.24
N GLY A 238 -5.43 16.89 -7.31
CA GLY A 238 -6.58 16.17 -7.86
C GLY A 238 -6.21 14.78 -8.38
N ASP A 239 -5.17 14.68 -9.19
CA ASP A 239 -4.70 13.39 -9.74
C ASP A 239 -4.15 12.49 -8.65
N LEU A 240 -3.35 13.03 -7.72
CA LEU A 240 -2.84 12.24 -6.59
C LEU A 240 -3.94 11.82 -5.62
N ALA A 241 -5.05 12.55 -5.54
CA ALA A 241 -6.23 12.12 -4.80
C ALA A 241 -6.90 10.91 -5.47
N SER A 242 -6.98 10.89 -6.81
CA SER A 242 -7.43 9.72 -7.57
C SER A 242 -6.51 8.51 -7.35
N PHE A 243 -5.21 8.74 -7.38
CA PHE A 243 -4.22 7.70 -7.09
C PHE A 243 -4.30 7.19 -5.65
N ALA A 244 -4.48 8.06 -4.67
CA ALA A 244 -4.67 7.70 -3.27
C ALA A 244 -5.96 6.87 -3.07
N ALA A 245 -7.05 7.23 -3.75
CA ALA A 245 -8.29 6.47 -3.76
C ALA A 245 -8.10 5.05 -4.35
N PHE A 246 -7.29 4.92 -5.40
CA PHE A 246 -6.90 3.63 -5.94
C PHE A 246 -6.05 2.84 -4.93
N LEU A 247 -5.01 3.43 -4.35
CA LEU A 247 -4.13 2.77 -3.37
C LEU A 247 -4.87 2.33 -2.09
N THR A 248 -5.96 2.98 -1.71
CA THR A 248 -6.80 2.55 -0.58
C THR A 248 -7.78 1.42 -0.94
N GLY A 249 -7.89 1.06 -2.23
CA GLY A 249 -8.86 0.08 -2.71
C GLY A 249 -10.29 0.63 -2.77
N GLN A 250 -10.47 1.95 -2.71
CA GLN A 250 -11.77 2.62 -2.75
C GLN A 250 -12.26 2.86 -4.18
N ARG A 251 -11.35 2.78 -5.11
CA ARG A 251 -11.63 2.84 -6.53
C ARG A 251 -11.41 1.43 -7.09
N ALA A 252 -12.50 0.74 -7.36
CA ALA A 252 -12.48 -0.62 -7.91
C ALA A 252 -12.14 -0.58 -9.42
N ASP A 253 -10.99 -0.03 -9.77
CA ASP A 253 -10.52 -0.08 -11.16
C ASP A 253 -9.64 -1.33 -11.33
N THR A 254 -10.32 -2.49 -11.45
CA THR A 254 -9.69 -3.77 -11.72
C THR A 254 -8.99 -3.81 -13.08
N ALA A 255 -9.23 -2.80 -13.93
CA ALA A 255 -8.52 -2.65 -15.20
C ALA A 255 -7.05 -2.27 -15.01
N VAL A 256 -6.67 -1.66 -13.86
CA VAL A 256 -5.28 -1.29 -13.57
C VAL A 256 -4.56 -2.40 -12.81
N LEU A 257 -5.08 -2.83 -11.66
CA LEU A 257 -4.57 -3.98 -10.89
C LEU A 257 -5.73 -4.76 -10.25
N ALA A 258 -5.53 -6.05 -10.06
CA ALA A 258 -6.41 -6.85 -9.23
C ALA A 258 -6.38 -6.37 -7.77
N PRO A 259 -7.51 -6.44 -7.01
CA PRO A 259 -7.55 -6.06 -5.60
C PRO A 259 -6.54 -6.83 -4.74
N GLU A 260 -6.27 -8.07 -5.06
CA GLU A 260 -5.31 -8.95 -4.39
C GLU A 260 -3.88 -8.44 -4.61
N THR A 261 -3.55 -8.00 -5.82
CA THR A 261 -2.26 -7.41 -6.15
C THR A 261 -2.04 -6.08 -5.41
N LEU A 262 -3.08 -5.26 -5.33
CA LEU A 262 -3.04 -4.02 -4.56
C LEU A 262 -2.84 -4.29 -3.06
N ALA A 263 -3.44 -5.34 -2.52
CA ALA A 263 -3.21 -5.77 -1.14
C ALA A 263 -1.77 -6.27 -0.94
N GLU A 264 -1.22 -7.03 -1.90
CA GLU A 264 0.17 -7.50 -1.89
C GLU A 264 1.18 -6.35 -1.91
N MET A 265 0.93 -5.28 -2.69
CA MET A 265 1.78 -4.08 -2.66
C MET A 265 1.96 -3.50 -1.24
N ARG A 266 0.96 -3.63 -0.39
CA ARG A 266 0.93 -3.14 0.99
C ARG A 266 1.39 -4.16 2.02
N ALA A 267 1.79 -5.34 1.60
CA ALA A 267 2.40 -6.35 2.46
C ALA A 267 3.91 -6.08 2.60
N PRO A 268 4.52 -6.26 3.79
CA PRO A 268 5.95 -6.13 3.95
C PRO A 268 6.72 -7.11 3.06
N ALA A 269 7.51 -6.60 2.12
CA ALA A 269 8.34 -7.37 1.20
C ALA A 269 9.84 -7.19 1.51
N ALA A 270 10.22 -6.10 2.19
CA ALA A 270 11.56 -5.88 2.70
C ALA A 270 11.61 -6.14 4.22
N PRO A 271 12.73 -6.68 4.75
CA PRO A 271 12.90 -6.78 6.19
C PRO A 271 12.89 -5.36 6.80
N PRO A 272 12.27 -5.18 7.98
CA PRO A 272 12.34 -3.90 8.68
C PRO A 272 13.77 -3.60 9.09
N GLU A 273 14.11 -2.33 9.23
CA GLU A 273 15.40 -1.95 9.81
C GLU A 273 15.44 -2.31 11.30
N VAL A 274 16.60 -2.83 11.75
CA VAL A 274 16.77 -3.29 13.15
C VAL A 274 16.51 -2.15 14.14
N ALA A 275 16.77 -0.91 13.76
CA ALA A 275 16.57 0.27 14.60
C ALA A 275 15.14 0.82 14.58
N ASP A 276 14.32 0.44 13.61
CA ASP A 276 12.96 0.96 13.44
C ASP A 276 12.00 -0.12 12.91
N TRP A 277 11.36 -0.83 13.83
CA TRP A 277 10.37 -1.87 13.50
C TRP A 277 9.01 -1.30 13.07
N ASP A 278 8.86 0.01 13.14
CA ASP A 278 7.62 0.70 12.72
C ASP A 278 7.63 1.06 11.23
N THR A 279 8.76 0.81 10.54
CA THR A 279 8.88 1.04 9.10
C THR A 279 9.28 -0.22 8.35
N SER A 280 8.76 -0.37 7.14
CA SER A 280 9.06 -1.44 6.19
C SER A 280 8.83 -0.93 4.76
N TYR A 281 9.01 -1.80 3.79
CA TYR A 281 8.73 -1.50 2.38
C TYR A 281 8.02 -2.70 1.74
N GLY A 282 6.94 -2.40 1.01
CA GLY A 282 6.21 -3.36 0.21
C GLY A 282 6.69 -3.39 -1.24
N LEU A 283 5.81 -3.63 -2.18
CA LEU A 283 6.13 -3.58 -3.62
C LEU A 283 5.85 -2.16 -4.15
N GLY A 284 6.85 -1.28 -4.07
CA GLY A 284 6.75 0.11 -4.51
C GLY A 284 6.08 1.06 -3.52
N LEU A 285 5.89 0.65 -2.27
CA LEU A 285 5.26 1.43 -1.21
C LEU A 285 6.09 1.41 0.07
N GLN A 286 6.26 2.57 0.68
CA GLN A 286 6.70 2.69 2.07
C GLN A 286 5.55 2.26 2.99
N LEU A 287 5.87 1.46 4.00
CA LEU A 287 4.91 0.97 5.01
C LEU A 287 5.36 1.46 6.38
N PHE A 288 4.45 1.98 7.18
CA PHE A 288 4.81 2.45 8.51
C PHE A 288 3.62 2.44 9.48
N ARG A 289 3.93 2.37 10.77
CA ARG A 289 2.95 2.45 11.86
C ARG A 289 3.01 3.81 12.52
N ARG A 290 1.87 4.44 12.69
CA ARG A 290 1.75 5.70 13.44
C ARG A 290 0.38 5.76 14.14
N GLY A 291 0.40 6.05 15.45
CA GLY A 291 -0.84 6.17 16.22
C GLY A 291 -1.74 4.93 16.20
N GLY A 292 -1.16 3.73 16.11
CA GLY A 292 -1.91 2.47 16.02
C GLY A 292 -2.40 2.12 14.60
N ARG A 293 -2.20 3.01 13.62
CA ARG A 293 -2.60 2.81 12.22
C ARG A 293 -1.48 2.16 11.40
N LEU A 294 -1.86 1.29 10.49
CA LEU A 294 -0.98 0.81 9.42
C LEU A 294 -1.15 1.73 8.22
N LEU A 295 -0.07 2.38 7.83
CA LEU A 295 -0.04 3.36 6.76
C LEU A 295 0.81 2.84 5.60
N ALA A 296 0.36 3.13 4.38
CA ALA A 296 1.10 2.85 3.16
C ALA A 296 1.15 4.11 2.29
N GLY A 297 2.26 4.33 1.59
CA GLY A 297 2.39 5.49 0.74
C GLY A 297 3.79 5.67 0.22
N HIS A 298 4.12 6.85 -0.21
CA HIS A 298 5.48 7.22 -0.61
C HIS A 298 5.72 8.73 -0.48
N GLY A 299 6.91 9.09 -0.09
CA GLY A 299 7.41 10.46 -0.20
C GLY A 299 8.14 10.68 -1.52
N GLY A 300 8.24 11.92 -1.95
CA GLY A 300 8.98 12.30 -3.15
C GLY A 300 9.77 13.60 -2.94
N SER A 301 10.96 13.64 -3.50
CA SER A 301 11.82 14.81 -3.50
C SER A 301 12.50 14.90 -4.86
N MET A 302 12.52 16.09 -5.42
CA MET A 302 13.35 16.52 -6.55
C MET A 302 13.79 17.96 -6.29
N PRO A 303 14.86 18.47 -6.93
CA PRO A 303 15.23 19.86 -6.79
C PRO A 303 14.03 20.79 -6.98
N GLY A 304 13.77 21.63 -5.99
CA GLY A 304 12.64 22.56 -5.97
C GLY A 304 11.30 21.96 -5.50
N PHE A 305 11.19 20.67 -5.18
CA PHE A 305 9.89 20.06 -4.90
C PHE A 305 9.96 18.94 -3.86
N LEU A 306 8.93 18.89 -3.02
CA LEU A 306 8.63 17.78 -2.11
C LEU A 306 7.17 17.35 -2.30
N ALA A 307 6.91 16.05 -2.21
CA ALA A 307 5.57 15.49 -2.36
C ALA A 307 5.37 14.30 -1.41
N SER A 308 4.13 14.02 -1.05
CA SER A 308 3.79 12.77 -0.36
C SER A 308 2.35 12.36 -0.61
N VAL A 309 2.13 11.06 -0.68
CA VAL A 309 0.83 10.41 -0.56
C VAL A 309 0.92 9.42 0.60
N VAL A 310 0.00 9.51 1.55
CA VAL A 310 -0.13 8.59 2.68
C VAL A 310 -1.56 8.08 2.73
N THR A 311 -1.73 6.76 2.82
CA THR A 311 -3.02 6.08 2.85
C THR A 311 -3.17 5.24 4.12
N CYS A 312 -4.39 5.17 4.64
CA CYS A 312 -4.82 4.22 5.66
C CYS A 312 -6.02 3.42 5.10
N PRO A 313 -5.78 2.28 4.45
CA PRO A 313 -6.84 1.50 3.80
C PRO A 313 -7.93 1.06 4.77
N ASP A 314 -7.57 0.67 5.99
CA ASP A 314 -8.52 0.19 7.01
C ASP A 314 -9.55 1.27 7.42
N GLU A 315 -9.13 2.54 7.41
CA GLU A 315 -10.00 3.69 7.72
C GLU A 315 -10.54 4.39 6.46
N ARG A 316 -10.19 3.87 5.25
CA ARG A 316 -10.65 4.39 3.96
C ARG A 316 -10.30 5.87 3.74
N ILE A 317 -9.14 6.30 4.27
CA ILE A 317 -8.70 7.69 4.27
C ILE A 317 -7.28 7.81 3.72
N ALA A 318 -6.99 8.93 3.05
CA ALA A 318 -5.64 9.25 2.58
C ALA A 318 -5.40 10.76 2.59
N ALA A 319 -4.13 11.15 2.59
CA ALA A 319 -3.74 12.54 2.45
C ALA A 319 -2.62 12.70 1.41
N VAL A 320 -2.68 13.81 0.71
CA VAL A 320 -1.72 14.23 -0.31
C VAL A 320 -1.11 15.55 0.14
N THR A 321 0.20 15.73 -0.07
CA THR A 321 0.89 17.02 0.16
C THR A 321 1.88 17.31 -0.95
N LEU A 322 1.93 18.56 -1.39
CA LEU A 322 2.82 19.05 -2.45
C LEU A 322 3.45 20.38 -2.02
N ALA A 323 4.75 20.51 -2.14
CA ALA A 323 5.51 21.71 -1.81
C ALA A 323 6.48 22.06 -2.93
N ASN A 324 6.64 23.35 -3.23
CA ASN A 324 7.61 23.83 -4.23
C ASN A 324 8.91 24.35 -3.60
N ALA A 325 9.51 23.52 -2.75
CA ALA A 325 10.80 23.81 -2.13
C ALA A 325 11.71 22.59 -2.15
N THR A 326 13.01 22.77 -2.33
CA THR A 326 14.02 21.69 -2.26
C THR A 326 14.09 21.07 -0.87
N SER A 327 13.88 21.87 0.16
CA SER A 327 13.83 21.47 1.57
C SER A 327 12.83 22.34 2.31
N GLY A 328 12.36 21.92 3.46
CA GLY A 328 11.40 22.69 4.25
C GLY A 328 10.47 21.79 5.04
N PRO A 329 9.15 21.77 4.75
CA PRO A 329 8.20 21.04 5.56
C PRO A 329 8.41 19.53 5.40
N PRO A 330 8.30 18.76 6.48
CA PRO A 330 8.30 17.30 6.42
C PRO A 330 6.98 16.81 5.82
N VAL A 331 6.86 16.82 4.49
CA VAL A 331 5.59 16.58 3.75
C VAL A 331 4.92 15.25 4.11
N THR A 332 5.69 14.17 4.31
CA THR A 332 5.11 12.88 4.71
C THR A 332 4.53 12.92 6.13
N ALA A 333 5.22 13.57 7.07
CA ALA A 333 4.69 13.77 8.41
C ALA A 333 3.44 14.68 8.38
N LEU A 334 3.45 15.72 7.55
CA LEU A 334 2.27 16.57 7.36
C LEU A 334 1.08 15.77 6.80
N ALA A 335 1.28 14.97 5.76
CA ALA A 335 0.22 14.11 5.22
C ALA A 335 -0.34 13.16 6.28
N THR A 336 0.55 12.55 7.08
CA THR A 336 0.17 11.67 8.21
C THR A 336 -0.65 12.42 9.26
N ASP A 337 -0.23 13.64 9.63
CA ASP A 337 -0.95 14.47 10.61
C ASP A 337 -2.34 14.89 10.12
N LEU A 338 -2.45 15.28 8.83
CA LEU A 338 -3.74 15.66 8.24
C LEU A 338 -4.71 14.48 8.21
N LEU A 339 -4.22 13.29 7.84
CA LEU A 339 -4.97 12.05 7.87
C LEU A 339 -5.43 11.74 9.31
N ALA A 340 -4.51 11.76 10.27
CA ALA A 340 -4.80 11.46 11.67
C ALA A 340 -5.80 12.47 12.28
N LEU A 341 -5.62 13.77 12.02
CA LEU A 341 -6.56 14.80 12.47
C LEU A 341 -7.99 14.53 12.01
N ALA A 342 -8.15 14.20 10.73
CA ALA A 342 -9.46 13.92 10.16
C ALA A 342 -10.08 12.64 10.74
N ALA A 343 -9.28 11.57 10.86
CA ALA A 343 -9.74 10.29 11.41
C ALA A 343 -10.08 10.36 12.90
N ASP A 344 -9.30 11.12 13.69
CA ASP A 344 -9.50 11.27 15.14
C ASP A 344 -10.67 12.20 15.48
N LEU A 345 -10.86 13.27 14.71
CA LEU A 345 -11.96 14.22 14.93
C LEU A 345 -13.30 13.72 14.36
N GLU A 346 -13.25 12.89 13.33
CA GLU A 346 -14.42 12.34 12.66
C GLU A 346 -14.23 10.83 12.41
N PRO A 347 -14.20 10.00 13.46
CA PRO A 347 -14.04 8.56 13.32
C PRO A 347 -15.20 7.96 12.53
N ALA A 348 -14.89 6.99 11.67
CA ALA A 348 -15.92 6.25 10.95
C ALA A 348 -16.83 5.50 11.93
N PHE A 349 -18.13 5.52 11.67
CA PHE A 349 -19.05 4.66 12.42
C PHE A 349 -18.82 3.21 12.03
N PRO A 350 -18.71 2.30 13.02
CA PRO A 350 -18.65 0.88 12.73
C PRO A 350 -19.94 0.43 12.04
N GLU A 351 -19.82 -0.54 11.14
CA GLU A 351 -20.99 -1.16 10.52
C GLU A 351 -21.96 -1.65 11.63
N PRO A 352 -23.26 -1.36 11.50
CA PRO A 352 -24.21 -1.81 12.48
C PRO A 352 -24.27 -3.33 12.50
N TRP A 353 -24.21 -3.91 13.69
CA TRP A 353 -24.40 -5.35 13.83
C TRP A 353 -25.79 -5.75 13.32
N ARG A 354 -25.83 -6.72 12.41
CA ARG A 354 -27.06 -7.28 11.86
C ARG A 354 -27.14 -8.75 12.21
N PRO A 355 -28.15 -9.18 13.00
CA PRO A 355 -28.33 -10.59 13.28
C PRO A 355 -28.72 -11.35 12.02
N LEU A 356 -28.30 -12.61 11.93
CA LEU A 356 -28.93 -13.54 11.01
C LEU A 356 -30.36 -13.83 11.49
N SER A 357 -31.33 -13.90 10.57
CA SER A 357 -32.64 -14.47 10.88
C SER A 357 -32.47 -15.95 11.28
N ALA A 358 -33.21 -16.39 12.25
CA ALA A 358 -33.17 -17.81 12.64
C ALA A 358 -33.57 -18.76 11.47
N ALA A 359 -34.38 -18.26 10.53
CA ALA A 359 -34.76 -18.98 9.32
C ALA A 359 -33.62 -19.07 8.28
N ASP A 360 -32.70 -18.12 8.31
CA ASP A 360 -31.55 -18.06 7.37
C ASP A 360 -30.31 -18.77 7.97
N ALA A 361 -30.34 -19.08 9.24
CA ALA A 361 -29.25 -19.80 9.90
C ALA A 361 -29.29 -21.29 9.53
N ASP A 362 -28.19 -21.80 8.99
CA ASP A 362 -28.04 -23.25 8.75
C ASP A 362 -28.05 -23.99 10.09
N PRO A 363 -29.04 -24.86 10.38
CA PRO A 363 -29.15 -25.56 11.66
C PRO A 363 -27.94 -26.44 11.98
N ALA A 364 -27.28 -27.02 10.95
CA ALA A 364 -26.10 -27.84 11.13
C ALA A 364 -24.90 -27.00 11.58
N LEU A 365 -24.72 -25.81 10.98
CA LEU A 365 -23.69 -24.86 11.40
C LEU A 365 -23.96 -24.26 12.77
N LEU A 366 -25.24 -23.98 13.07
CA LEU A 366 -25.64 -23.48 14.37
C LEU A 366 -25.35 -24.51 15.48
N ALA A 367 -25.54 -25.78 15.21
CA ALA A 367 -25.21 -26.90 16.14
C ALA A 367 -23.69 -27.02 16.39
N LEU A 368 -22.85 -26.55 15.47
CA LEU A 368 -21.39 -26.52 15.68
C LEU A 368 -20.96 -25.38 16.60
N THR A 369 -21.73 -24.32 16.76
CA THR A 369 -21.35 -23.17 17.59
C THR A 369 -21.21 -23.53 19.07
N GLY A 370 -20.53 -22.65 19.82
CA GLY A 370 -20.34 -22.83 21.26
C GLY A 370 -18.91 -23.22 21.60
N THR A 371 -18.75 -23.82 22.77
CA THR A 371 -17.44 -24.17 23.30
C THR A 371 -16.89 -25.44 22.70
N TRP A 372 -15.64 -25.39 22.36
CA TRP A 372 -14.77 -26.48 21.95
C TRP A 372 -13.49 -26.44 22.76
N TYR A 373 -12.84 -27.57 22.98
CA TYR A 373 -11.64 -27.67 23.78
C TYR A 373 -10.47 -28.22 22.96
N TRP A 374 -9.37 -27.50 22.98
CA TRP A 374 -8.06 -27.99 22.56
C TRP A 374 -7.33 -28.47 23.84
N GLY A 375 -7.34 -29.76 24.09
CA GLY A 375 -6.92 -30.26 25.37
C GLY A 375 -7.86 -29.77 26.48
N THR A 376 -7.32 -29.01 27.41
CA THR A 376 -8.09 -28.37 28.51
C THR A 376 -8.45 -26.92 28.22
N THR A 377 -7.97 -26.34 27.10
CA THR A 377 -8.16 -24.91 26.79
C THR A 377 -9.46 -24.70 26.03
N PRO A 378 -10.39 -23.86 26.54
CA PRO A 378 -11.65 -23.58 25.88
C PRO A 378 -11.50 -22.59 24.74
N TYR A 379 -12.13 -22.92 23.61
CA TYR A 379 -12.29 -22.09 22.42
C TYR A 379 -13.78 -21.86 22.14
N ALA A 380 -14.12 -20.75 21.50
CA ALA A 380 -15.46 -20.46 21.04
C ALA A 380 -15.52 -20.54 19.52
N LEU A 381 -16.39 -21.40 18.99
CA LEU A 381 -16.78 -21.38 17.59
C LEU A 381 -18.05 -20.55 17.44
N ARG A 382 -18.03 -19.53 16.59
CA ARG A 382 -19.14 -18.62 16.34
C ARG A 382 -19.49 -18.61 14.86
N LEU A 383 -20.78 -18.59 14.56
CA LEU A 383 -21.31 -18.43 13.21
C LEU A 383 -21.55 -16.94 12.91
N ALA A 384 -21.11 -16.49 11.76
CA ALA A 384 -21.34 -15.15 11.22
C ALA A 384 -22.11 -15.22 9.89
N ALA A 385 -22.48 -14.06 9.34
CA ALA A 385 -23.14 -13.94 8.04
C ALA A 385 -22.32 -14.63 6.92
N GLY A 386 -23.00 -15.12 5.89
CA GLY A 386 -22.36 -15.79 4.75
C GLY A 386 -21.76 -17.16 5.11
N ARG A 387 -22.28 -17.85 6.14
CA ARG A 387 -21.78 -19.14 6.62
C ARG A 387 -20.32 -19.10 7.10
N LYS A 388 -19.75 -17.92 7.33
CA LYS A 388 -18.42 -17.75 7.90
C LYS A 388 -18.44 -18.18 9.36
N VAL A 389 -17.36 -18.82 9.81
CA VAL A 389 -17.19 -19.14 11.23
C VAL A 389 -15.92 -18.51 11.78
N THR A 390 -15.90 -18.22 13.07
CA THR A 390 -14.69 -17.82 13.77
C THR A 390 -14.39 -18.80 14.88
N LEU A 391 -13.13 -19.21 15.01
CA LEU A 391 -12.64 -20.05 16.09
C LEU A 391 -11.54 -19.29 16.83
N GLY A 392 -11.68 -19.17 18.14
CA GLY A 392 -10.70 -18.47 18.96
C GLY A 392 -10.87 -18.78 20.43
N PRO A 393 -9.88 -18.47 21.29
CA PRO A 393 -9.97 -18.70 22.73
C PRO A 393 -11.24 -18.08 23.31
N ALA A 394 -11.89 -18.80 24.20
CA ALA A 394 -13.08 -18.32 24.90
C ALA A 394 -12.79 -17.16 25.85
N GLY A 395 -11.53 -17.00 26.25
CA GLY A 395 -11.01 -15.88 27.04
C GLY A 395 -9.49 -15.78 26.91
N GLY A 396 -8.95 -14.58 27.13
CA GLY A 396 -7.51 -14.36 27.10
C GLY A 396 -6.89 -14.30 25.70
N ALA A 397 -5.55 -14.37 25.65
CA ALA A 397 -4.76 -14.41 24.43
C ALA A 397 -4.70 -15.83 23.85
N GLY A 398 -4.55 -15.95 22.54
CA GLY A 398 -4.40 -17.23 21.84
C GLY A 398 -4.68 -17.10 20.34
N ARG A 399 -4.55 -18.19 19.62
CA ARG A 399 -4.76 -18.25 18.18
C ARG A 399 -6.23 -18.07 17.85
N ARG A 400 -6.55 -17.10 17.02
CA ARG A 400 -7.90 -16.83 16.53
C ARG A 400 -7.85 -16.69 15.02
N SER A 401 -8.83 -17.23 14.32
CA SER A 401 -9.00 -17.04 12.88
C SER A 401 -10.46 -17.02 12.50
N ALA A 402 -10.76 -16.30 11.43
CA ALA A 402 -12.00 -16.40 10.69
C ALA A 402 -11.83 -17.41 9.55
N PHE A 403 -12.92 -18.08 9.19
CA PHE A 403 -12.94 -19.11 8.16
C PHE A 403 -14.13 -18.88 7.23
N ARG A 404 -13.94 -19.08 5.94
CA ARG A 404 -15.01 -19.10 4.93
C ARG A 404 -15.37 -20.54 4.59
N PRO A 405 -16.65 -20.83 4.26
CA PRO A 405 -17.02 -22.18 3.82
C PRO A 405 -16.28 -22.56 2.54
N ASP A 406 -15.84 -23.81 2.50
CA ASP A 406 -15.08 -24.39 1.40
C ASP A 406 -15.95 -25.46 0.72
N GLY A 407 -16.93 -25.00 -0.05
CA GLY A 407 -17.92 -25.86 -0.71
C GLY A 407 -19.31 -25.87 -0.07
N ALA A 408 -20.21 -26.63 -0.67
CA ALA A 408 -21.63 -26.67 -0.29
C ALA A 408 -21.96 -27.66 0.83
N ASP A 409 -21.01 -28.54 1.20
CA ASP A 409 -21.24 -29.62 2.16
C ASP A 409 -21.37 -29.15 3.62
N GLY A 410 -20.92 -27.90 3.91
CA GLY A 410 -20.98 -27.34 5.26
C GLY A 410 -20.11 -28.03 6.29
N ARG A 411 -19.08 -28.74 5.86
CA ARG A 411 -18.20 -29.54 6.73
C ARG A 411 -16.77 -29.08 6.73
N THR A 412 -16.38 -28.22 5.75
CA THR A 412 -15.04 -27.70 5.57
C THR A 412 -15.04 -26.19 5.40
N TRP A 413 -14.01 -25.56 5.93
CA TRP A 413 -13.78 -24.11 5.83
C TRP A 413 -12.30 -23.82 5.66
N THR A 414 -11.96 -22.82 4.86
CA THR A 414 -10.59 -22.30 4.70
C THR A 414 -10.35 -21.11 5.61
N GLY A 415 -9.25 -21.11 6.35
CA GLY A 415 -8.79 -19.99 7.19
C GLY A 415 -8.49 -18.75 6.38
N LEU A 416 -8.92 -17.60 6.90
CA LEU A 416 -8.78 -16.31 6.21
C LEU A 416 -7.66 -15.44 6.79
N ASP A 417 -7.30 -15.68 8.05
CA ASP A 417 -6.38 -14.81 8.79
C ASP A 417 -5.60 -15.56 9.87
N GLY A 418 -4.64 -14.87 10.48
CA GLY A 418 -3.88 -15.34 11.62
C GLY A 418 -3.04 -16.58 11.31
N TYR A 419 -2.84 -17.41 12.34
CA TYR A 419 -2.03 -18.61 12.26
C TYR A 419 -2.60 -19.67 11.31
N TYR A 420 -3.93 -19.66 11.12
CA TYR A 420 -4.63 -20.64 10.31
C TYR A 420 -5.02 -20.13 8.92
N ALA A 421 -4.42 -19.03 8.45
CA ALA A 421 -4.62 -18.55 7.08
C ALA A 421 -4.24 -19.63 6.05
N GLY A 422 -5.20 -20.00 5.18
CA GLY A 422 -5.02 -21.07 4.19
C GLY A 422 -5.24 -22.49 4.72
N GLU A 423 -5.31 -22.70 6.04
CA GLU A 423 -5.53 -24.01 6.64
C GLU A 423 -7.01 -24.42 6.58
N THR A 424 -7.25 -25.72 6.52
CA THR A 424 -8.60 -26.27 6.47
C THR A 424 -9.12 -26.65 7.87
N LEU A 425 -10.23 -26.01 8.29
CA LEU A 425 -11.04 -26.45 9.42
C LEU A 425 -12.07 -27.46 8.92
N ARG A 426 -12.18 -28.61 9.55
CA ARG A 426 -13.09 -29.68 9.17
C ARG A 426 -13.93 -30.15 10.37
N ALA A 427 -15.24 -30.31 10.17
CA ALA A 427 -16.11 -30.98 11.13
C ALA A 427 -16.17 -32.49 10.81
N VAL A 428 -15.60 -33.31 11.69
CA VAL A 428 -15.56 -34.77 11.57
C VAL A 428 -16.79 -35.37 12.28
N HIS A 429 -17.47 -36.29 11.63
CA HIS A 429 -18.72 -36.87 12.12
C HIS A 429 -18.56 -38.37 12.43
N HIS A 430 -19.28 -38.83 13.43
CA HIS A 430 -19.50 -40.24 13.67
C HIS A 430 -20.41 -40.84 12.59
N PRO A 431 -20.47 -42.19 12.45
CA PRO A 431 -21.37 -42.85 11.52
C PRO A 431 -22.86 -42.54 11.75
N ASP A 432 -23.23 -42.16 12.96
CA ASP A 432 -24.60 -41.76 13.33
C ASP A 432 -24.91 -40.29 12.99
N GLY A 433 -23.97 -39.58 12.36
CA GLY A 433 -24.11 -38.17 11.91
C GLY A 433 -23.83 -37.12 12.99
N ARG A 434 -23.58 -37.51 14.24
CA ARG A 434 -23.15 -36.54 15.26
C ARG A 434 -21.72 -36.10 15.02
N VAL A 435 -21.43 -34.84 15.35
CA VAL A 435 -20.06 -34.31 15.25
C VAL A 435 -19.19 -34.95 16.32
N SER A 436 -18.09 -35.55 15.91
CA SER A 436 -17.09 -36.15 16.79
C SER A 436 -16.14 -35.07 17.32
N HIS A 437 -15.50 -34.34 16.42
CA HIS A 437 -14.52 -33.35 16.75
C HIS A 437 -14.35 -32.34 15.58
N LEU A 438 -13.65 -31.23 15.82
CA LEU A 438 -13.14 -30.39 14.74
C LEU A 438 -11.67 -30.72 14.55
N ASP A 439 -11.28 -30.81 13.29
CA ASP A 439 -9.90 -31.01 12.84
C ASP A 439 -9.42 -29.73 12.14
N LEU A 440 -8.28 -29.21 12.57
CA LEU A 440 -7.67 -28.01 12.01
C LEU A 440 -6.16 -28.22 11.90
N GLY A 441 -5.72 -28.69 10.74
CA GLY A 441 -4.34 -29.15 10.54
C GLY A 441 -4.07 -30.39 11.39
N THR A 442 -3.28 -30.25 12.46
CA THR A 442 -3.02 -31.33 13.44
C THR A 442 -3.68 -31.08 14.79
N PHE A 443 -4.50 -30.01 14.90
CA PHE A 443 -5.20 -29.66 16.12
C PHE A 443 -6.59 -30.31 16.14
N VAL A 444 -6.87 -31.05 17.18
CA VAL A 444 -8.18 -31.69 17.43
C VAL A 444 -8.90 -30.89 18.51
N PHE A 445 -10.14 -30.46 18.23
CA PHE A 445 -11.01 -29.79 19.19
C PHE A 445 -12.21 -30.66 19.52
N THR A 446 -12.46 -30.86 20.80
CA THR A 446 -13.54 -31.71 21.33
C THR A 446 -14.58 -30.91 22.09
N ARG A 447 -15.81 -31.48 22.25
CA ARG A 447 -16.86 -30.80 23.02
C ARG A 447 -16.60 -30.79 24.53
N GLU A 448 -15.83 -31.74 25.01
CA GLU A 448 -15.43 -31.87 26.41
C GLU A 448 -13.91 -31.72 26.52
N PRO A 449 -13.39 -31.18 27.61
CA PRO A 449 -11.96 -31.24 27.88
C PRO A 449 -11.50 -32.70 27.88
N TYR A 450 -10.44 -33.01 27.16
CA TYR A 450 -9.96 -34.38 27.14
C TYR A 450 -8.82 -34.59 28.16
N ASP A 451 -8.78 -35.82 28.69
CA ASP A 451 -7.66 -36.31 29.48
C ASP A 451 -6.49 -36.61 28.54
N PRO A 452 -5.27 -36.10 28.79
CA PRO A 452 -4.08 -36.45 28.01
C PRO A 452 -3.79 -37.95 27.90
N ALA A 453 -4.30 -38.76 28.84
CA ALA A 453 -4.19 -40.23 28.83
C ALA A 453 -5.28 -40.92 27.99
N ALA A 454 -6.33 -40.16 27.57
CA ALA A 454 -7.40 -40.73 26.78
C ALA A 454 -7.02 -40.86 25.30
N PRO A 455 -7.58 -41.80 24.54
CA PRO A 455 -7.38 -41.86 23.10
C PRO A 455 -7.85 -40.56 22.41
N LEU A 456 -7.03 -40.02 21.53
CA LEU A 456 -7.43 -38.89 20.72
C LEU A 456 -8.56 -39.25 19.76
N PRO A 457 -9.58 -38.40 19.60
CA PRO A 457 -10.56 -38.56 18.54
C PRO A 457 -9.86 -38.58 17.16
N GLY A 458 -10.22 -39.50 16.30
CA GLY A 458 -9.54 -39.72 15.02
C GLY A 458 -8.30 -40.62 15.09
N GLY A 459 -7.80 -40.89 16.29
CA GLY A 459 -6.62 -41.75 16.51
C GLY A 459 -5.29 -41.09 16.17
N ALA A 460 -4.21 -41.85 16.33
CA ALA A 460 -2.87 -41.47 15.85
C ALA A 460 -2.61 -42.21 14.52
N ASP A 461 -1.85 -41.59 13.63
CA ASP A 461 -1.40 -42.25 12.40
C ASP A 461 -0.44 -43.38 12.77
N PRO A 462 -0.79 -44.66 12.49
CA PRO A 462 0.06 -45.80 12.83
C PRO A 462 1.35 -45.83 11.99
N ALA A 463 1.42 -45.10 10.90
CA ALA A 463 2.65 -44.96 10.09
C ALA A 463 3.65 -43.97 10.68
N GLY A 464 3.24 -43.14 11.66
CA GLY A 464 4.08 -42.12 12.26
C GLY A 464 4.47 -41.00 11.27
N TRP A 465 5.41 -40.18 11.70
CA TRP A 465 6.00 -39.17 10.84
C TRP A 465 6.97 -39.83 9.85
N ARG A 466 6.80 -39.54 8.56
CA ARG A 466 7.67 -40.00 7.47
C ARG A 466 8.45 -38.85 6.87
#